data_fedcf3e89370039f77c01a1797008bd2
#
_entry.id   fedcf3e89370039f77c01a1797008bd2
#
_cell.length_a   1.000
_cell.length_b   1.000
_cell.length_c   1.000
_cell.angle_alpha   90.00
_cell.angle_beta   90.00
_cell.angle_gamma   90.00
#
_symmetry.space_group_name_H-M   'P 1'
#
loop_
_entity.id
_entity.type
_entity.pdbx_description
1 polymer ?
#
loop_
_entity_poly.entity_id
_entity_poly.type
_entity_poly.pdbx_seq_one_letter_code
_entity_poly.pdbx_strand_id
1 'polypeptide(L)'
;MNVALVVVLFFLVVAGTVALHIFAWDTGWWFSPLASNWSSIDNAIIITFWVTGFVFVTLGLFLVYCLWKYRYQRNRRSEYKPEDKKLETILVVVSAVAVAVLLAPGLSVWNNYIKVPKDAVTVEVLAYQWGWNYRLPGEDGVLGKTNIRNISDDNPYGLYLNDPYGKDDLIVQDADLHLQLDVNVKFLLRSIDVLHNFYVPEFRAKMDMVPGLVTYYWITPTKTGEYEVLCAELCGIAHYAMIGIISVDEEENYFNWLDQQMSFEQILAQNKIENKIIQLVEKKK
;
A
#
# COMPACT_ATOMS: atom_id res chain seq x y z
N MET A 1 9.86 43.96 9.24
CA MET A 1 10.28 42.66 9.80
C MET A 1 11.80 42.62 9.83
N ASN A 2 12.41 42.30 10.97
CA ASN A 2 13.88 42.28 11.09
C ASN A 2 14.44 41.07 10.32
N VAL A 3 15.28 41.32 9.31
CA VAL A 3 15.89 40.26 8.46
C VAL A 3 16.64 39.24 9.34
N ALA A 4 17.31 39.70 10.38
CA ALA A 4 18.01 38.82 11.34
C ALA A 4 17.04 37.81 11.99
N LEU A 5 15.83 38.24 12.37
CA LEU A 5 14.82 37.37 12.94
C LEU A 5 14.37 36.28 11.95
N VAL A 6 14.16 36.63 10.68
CA VAL A 6 13.79 35.65 9.62
C VAL A 6 14.88 34.61 9.42
N VAL A 7 16.14 35.04 9.38
CA VAL A 7 17.31 34.16 9.25
C VAL A 7 17.40 33.21 10.43
N VAL A 8 17.28 33.73 11.65
CA VAL A 8 17.34 32.91 12.87
C VAL A 8 16.20 31.88 12.89
N LEU A 9 14.97 32.31 12.60
CA LEU A 9 13.80 31.39 12.52
C LEU A 9 14.01 30.29 11.47
N PHE A 10 14.52 30.65 10.29
CA PHE A 10 14.81 29.65 9.25
C PHE A 10 15.81 28.59 9.74
N PHE A 11 16.95 29.02 10.32
CA PHE A 11 17.93 28.07 10.83
C PHE A 11 17.42 27.25 12.03
N LEU A 12 16.59 27.82 12.90
CA LEU A 12 15.96 27.09 13.99
C LEU A 12 14.99 26.01 13.48
N VAL A 13 14.19 26.32 12.46
CA VAL A 13 13.29 25.33 11.84
C VAL A 13 14.09 24.21 11.20
N VAL A 14 15.10 24.53 10.37
CA VAL A 14 15.93 23.51 9.72
C VAL A 14 16.67 22.66 10.75
N ALA A 15 17.32 23.28 11.73
CA ALA A 15 18.05 22.56 12.79
C ALA A 15 17.11 21.71 13.65
N GLY A 16 15.93 22.23 14.00
CA GLY A 16 14.92 21.49 14.74
C GLY A 16 14.39 20.29 13.98
N THR A 17 14.13 20.43 12.67
CA THR A 17 13.70 19.31 11.81
C THR A 17 14.77 18.23 11.71
N VAL A 18 16.03 18.62 11.48
CA VAL A 18 17.16 17.68 11.42
C VAL A 18 17.37 16.98 12.76
N ALA A 19 17.34 17.73 13.86
CA ALA A 19 17.47 17.17 15.20
C ALA A 19 16.34 16.18 15.50
N LEU A 20 15.09 16.55 15.23
CA LEU A 20 13.94 15.67 15.40
C LEU A 20 14.11 14.38 14.60
N HIS A 21 14.55 14.48 13.35
CA HIS A 21 14.77 13.33 12.48
C HIS A 21 15.85 12.39 13.03
N ILE A 22 16.97 12.94 13.53
CA ILE A 22 18.06 12.15 14.11
C ILE A 22 17.62 11.49 15.43
N PHE A 23 17.01 12.24 16.35
CA PHE A 23 16.64 11.73 17.68
C PHE A 23 15.44 10.78 17.65
N ALA A 24 14.54 10.93 16.68
CA ALA A 24 13.38 10.07 16.54
C ALA A 24 13.62 8.87 15.60
N TRP A 25 14.82 8.74 15.03
CA TRP A 25 15.13 7.67 14.07
C TRP A 25 14.84 6.27 14.60
N ASP A 26 15.29 6.01 15.84
CA ASP A 26 15.13 4.70 16.48
C ASP A 26 13.71 4.46 17.03
N THR A 27 12.83 5.46 17.00
CA THR A 27 11.42 5.30 17.45
C THR A 27 10.50 4.75 16.38
N GLY A 28 11.01 4.48 15.16
CA GLY A 28 10.23 3.99 14.04
C GLY A 28 9.29 5.03 13.39
N TRP A 29 9.41 6.31 13.78
CA TRP A 29 8.55 7.37 13.23
C TRP A 29 8.78 7.61 11.73
N TRP A 30 9.93 7.20 11.21
CA TRP A 30 10.32 7.43 9.83
C TRP A 30 9.75 6.37 8.90
N PHE A 31 10.18 5.13 9.06
CA PHE A 31 9.68 3.97 8.34
C PHE A 31 9.54 2.80 9.31
N SER A 32 8.44 2.05 9.19
CA SER A 32 8.36 0.71 9.75
C SER A 32 9.45 -0.20 9.13
N PRO A 33 9.93 -1.22 9.83
CA PRO A 33 10.91 -2.17 9.29
C PRO A 33 10.39 -2.83 8.01
N LEU A 34 11.16 -2.77 6.93
CA LEU A 34 10.80 -3.43 5.68
C LEU A 34 10.76 -4.95 5.85
N ALA A 35 9.68 -5.58 5.37
CA ALA A 35 9.45 -7.02 5.42
C ALA A 35 9.12 -7.63 4.04
N SER A 36 9.44 -6.92 2.95
CA SER A 36 9.25 -7.41 1.58
C SER A 36 10.44 -7.08 0.68
N ASN A 37 10.35 -7.53 -0.57
CA ASN A 37 11.33 -7.29 -1.63
C ASN A 37 11.35 -5.83 -2.15
N TRP A 38 10.52 -4.92 -1.65
CA TRP A 38 10.35 -3.57 -2.18
C TRP A 38 11.28 -2.50 -1.59
N SER A 39 12.51 -2.85 -1.23
CA SER A 39 13.55 -1.89 -0.81
C SER A 39 13.82 -0.77 -1.82
N SER A 40 13.53 -1.01 -3.10
CA SER A 40 13.64 0.00 -4.15
C SER A 40 12.69 1.19 -3.95
N ILE A 41 11.53 0.98 -3.30
CA ILE A 41 10.58 2.04 -2.94
C ILE A 41 11.19 2.93 -1.86
N ASP A 42 11.75 2.34 -0.80
CA ASP A 42 12.43 3.08 0.26
C ASP A 42 13.60 3.91 -0.30
N ASN A 43 14.41 3.31 -1.17
CA ASN A 43 15.51 4.02 -1.84
C ASN A 43 15.02 5.20 -2.68
N ALA A 44 13.94 5.03 -3.44
CA ALA A 44 13.36 6.11 -4.24
C ALA A 44 12.85 7.27 -3.36
N ILE A 45 12.21 6.95 -2.23
CA ILE A 45 11.74 7.94 -1.26
C ILE A 45 12.93 8.67 -0.62
N ILE A 46 13.96 7.94 -0.17
CA ILE A 46 15.17 8.54 0.43
C ILE A 46 15.86 9.49 -0.54
N ILE A 47 16.06 9.09 -1.79
CA ILE A 47 16.63 9.96 -2.84
C ILE A 47 15.78 11.22 -3.01
N THR A 48 14.47 11.07 -3.08
CA THR A 48 13.54 12.20 -3.20
C THR A 48 13.66 13.16 -2.03
N PHE A 49 13.76 12.65 -0.80
CA PHE A 49 13.98 13.50 0.40
C PHE A 49 15.30 14.26 0.35
N TRP A 50 16.38 13.62 -0.05
CA TRP A 50 17.67 14.30 -0.19
C TRP A 50 17.61 15.42 -1.24
N VAL A 51 17.04 15.15 -2.41
CA VAL A 51 16.94 16.15 -3.49
C VAL A 51 16.02 17.30 -3.06
N THR A 52 14.84 17.00 -2.53
CA THR A 52 13.89 18.04 -2.09
C THR A 52 14.42 18.82 -0.88
N GLY A 53 15.09 18.18 0.04
CA GLY A 53 15.77 18.82 1.17
C GLY A 53 16.87 19.77 0.71
N PHE A 54 17.71 19.36 -0.24
CA PHE A 54 18.72 20.22 -0.85
C PHE A 54 18.10 21.47 -1.52
N VAL A 55 17.04 21.26 -2.32
CA VAL A 55 16.31 22.36 -2.98
C VAL A 55 15.69 23.30 -1.94
N PHE A 56 15.07 22.75 -0.90
CA PHE A 56 14.48 23.54 0.19
C PHE A 56 15.51 24.45 0.88
N VAL A 57 16.66 23.90 1.26
CA VAL A 57 17.74 24.67 1.87
C VAL A 57 18.29 25.72 0.92
N THR A 58 18.51 25.35 -0.34
CA THR A 58 19.04 26.28 -1.36
C THR A 58 18.12 27.45 -1.60
N LEU A 59 16.80 27.20 -1.76
CA LEU A 59 15.80 28.25 -1.94
C LEU A 59 15.63 29.10 -0.69
N GLY A 60 15.71 28.50 0.50
CA GLY A 60 15.68 29.24 1.76
C GLY A 60 16.88 30.19 1.91
N LEU A 61 18.08 29.71 1.61
CA LEU A 61 19.29 30.56 1.61
C LEU A 61 19.22 31.66 0.54
N PHE A 62 18.72 31.33 -0.64
CA PHE A 62 18.50 32.32 -1.70
C PHE A 62 17.50 33.40 -1.26
N LEU A 63 16.41 33.02 -0.62
CA LEU A 63 15.43 33.96 -0.06
C LEU A 63 16.08 34.88 0.99
N VAL A 64 16.85 34.32 1.91
CA VAL A 64 17.60 35.10 2.91
C VAL A 64 18.55 36.10 2.24
N TYR A 65 19.29 35.63 1.20
CA TYR A 65 20.17 36.50 0.44
C TYR A 65 19.39 37.65 -0.23
N CYS A 66 18.25 37.37 -0.84
CA CYS A 66 17.40 38.40 -1.47
C CYS A 66 16.89 39.42 -0.43
N LEU A 67 16.41 38.96 0.72
CA LEU A 67 15.93 39.82 1.80
C LEU A 67 17.04 40.71 2.33
N TRP A 68 18.26 40.19 2.46
CA TRP A 68 19.42 40.96 2.89
C TRP A 68 19.89 41.95 1.84
N LYS A 69 20.07 41.54 0.59
CA LYS A 69 20.61 42.33 -0.51
C LYS A 69 19.62 43.41 -0.97
N TYR A 70 18.35 43.10 -1.06
CA TYR A 70 17.30 43.99 -1.58
C TYR A 70 16.50 44.70 -0.48
N ARG A 71 16.99 44.67 0.77
CA ARG A 71 16.39 45.42 1.87
C ARG A 71 16.29 46.89 1.52
N TYR A 72 15.26 47.60 2.07
CA TYR A 72 15.07 49.00 1.86
C TYR A 72 16.32 49.83 2.26
N GLN A 73 16.74 50.70 1.36
CA GLN A 73 17.82 51.67 1.58
C GLN A 73 17.33 53.00 0.98
N ARG A 74 17.46 54.14 1.79
CA ARG A 74 16.92 55.44 1.44
C ARG A 74 17.42 55.98 0.10
N ASN A 75 18.65 55.63 -0.30
CA ASN A 75 19.32 56.17 -1.50
C ASN A 75 19.32 55.18 -2.67
N ARG A 76 18.60 54.05 -2.56
CA ARG A 76 18.54 53.03 -3.61
C ARG A 76 17.15 52.94 -4.21
N ARG A 77 17.09 52.98 -5.53
CA ARG A 77 15.85 52.71 -6.26
C ARG A 77 15.92 51.31 -6.89
N SER A 78 14.80 50.63 -6.99
CA SER A 78 14.69 49.37 -7.71
C SER A 78 14.77 49.62 -9.22
N GLU A 79 15.48 48.75 -9.93
CA GLU A 79 15.45 48.70 -11.39
C GLU A 79 14.19 47.96 -11.83
N TYR A 80 13.48 48.54 -12.81
CA TYR A 80 12.31 47.92 -13.40
C TYR A 80 12.78 46.96 -14.53
N LYS A 81 12.71 45.62 -14.23
CA LYS A 81 13.07 44.57 -15.19
C LYS A 81 11.95 43.50 -15.17
N PRO A 82 10.86 43.73 -15.97
CA PRO A 82 9.68 42.88 -15.91
C PRO A 82 9.89 41.46 -16.41
N GLU A 83 10.82 41.24 -17.32
CA GLU A 83 11.10 39.97 -17.96
C GLU A 83 12.61 39.71 -18.06
N ASP A 84 13.02 38.48 -17.77
CA ASP A 84 14.36 37.96 -18.07
C ASP A 84 14.22 36.57 -18.70
N LYS A 85 14.01 36.55 -20.02
CA LYS A 85 13.78 35.34 -20.81
C LYS A 85 14.91 34.29 -20.64
N LYS A 86 16.16 34.77 -20.43
CA LYS A 86 17.31 33.86 -20.22
C LYS A 86 17.18 33.15 -18.86
N LEU A 87 16.88 33.89 -17.80
CA LEU A 87 16.67 33.32 -16.48
C LEU A 87 15.47 32.38 -16.45
N GLU A 88 14.35 32.78 -17.04
CA GLU A 88 13.16 31.94 -17.16
C GLU A 88 13.44 30.64 -17.89
N THR A 89 14.13 30.69 -19.04
CA THR A 89 14.49 29.50 -19.82
C THR A 89 15.40 28.59 -19.00
N ILE A 90 16.41 29.12 -18.30
CA ILE A 90 17.30 28.31 -17.44
C ILE A 90 16.51 27.63 -16.34
N LEU A 91 15.63 28.35 -15.64
CA LEU A 91 14.82 27.79 -14.57
C LEU A 91 13.90 26.68 -15.07
N VAL A 92 13.22 26.88 -16.21
CA VAL A 92 12.36 25.88 -16.83
C VAL A 92 13.15 24.62 -17.22
N VAL A 93 14.30 24.78 -17.90
CA VAL A 93 15.11 23.64 -18.33
C VAL A 93 15.67 22.89 -17.14
N VAL A 94 16.22 23.58 -16.13
CA VAL A 94 16.76 22.95 -14.92
C VAL A 94 15.66 22.18 -14.16
N SER A 95 14.48 22.79 -14.00
CA SER A 95 13.34 22.12 -13.34
C SER A 95 12.86 20.90 -14.13
N ALA A 96 12.74 21.01 -15.45
CA ALA A 96 12.32 19.90 -16.31
C ALA A 96 13.31 18.72 -16.25
N VAL A 97 14.61 18.99 -16.28
CA VAL A 97 15.66 17.96 -16.14
C VAL A 97 15.61 17.33 -14.76
N ALA A 98 15.49 18.13 -13.70
CA ALA A 98 15.40 17.61 -12.34
C ALA A 98 14.17 16.68 -12.15
N VAL A 99 13.00 17.07 -12.67
CA VAL A 99 11.78 16.26 -12.64
C VAL A 99 11.98 14.96 -13.43
N ALA A 100 12.57 15.02 -14.64
CA ALA A 100 12.83 13.83 -15.45
C ALA A 100 13.78 12.84 -14.75
N VAL A 101 14.84 13.35 -14.10
CA VAL A 101 15.80 12.54 -13.33
C VAL A 101 15.14 11.87 -12.12
N LEU A 102 14.22 12.54 -11.43
CA LEU A 102 13.49 11.96 -10.30
C LEU A 102 12.41 10.95 -10.76
N LEU A 103 11.78 11.21 -11.90
CA LEU A 103 10.69 10.36 -12.40
C LEU A 103 11.21 9.01 -12.93
N ALA A 104 12.36 8.98 -13.59
CA ALA A 104 12.87 7.78 -14.23
C ALA A 104 13.06 6.57 -13.29
N PRO A 105 13.68 6.69 -12.08
CA PRO A 105 13.72 5.61 -11.10
C PRO A 105 12.33 5.17 -10.63
N GLY A 106 11.41 6.11 -10.40
CA GLY A 106 10.04 5.81 -10.00
C GLY A 106 9.29 4.97 -11.03
N LEU A 107 9.43 5.29 -12.33
CA LEU A 107 8.83 4.50 -13.42
C LEU A 107 9.44 3.08 -13.50
N SER A 108 10.73 2.94 -13.22
CA SER A 108 11.38 1.62 -13.16
C SER A 108 10.83 0.77 -12.01
N VAL A 109 10.67 1.35 -10.82
CA VAL A 109 10.05 0.69 -9.66
C VAL A 109 8.61 0.29 -9.99
N TRP A 110 7.83 1.20 -10.57
CA TRP A 110 6.45 0.93 -10.99
C TRP A 110 6.34 -0.22 -12.00
N ASN A 111 7.22 -0.23 -13.02
CA ASN A 111 7.25 -1.33 -13.99
C ASN A 111 7.50 -2.69 -13.33
N ASN A 112 8.39 -2.75 -12.34
CA ASN A 112 8.65 -3.98 -11.59
C ASN A 112 7.45 -4.35 -10.67
N TYR A 113 6.80 -3.37 -10.07
CA TYR A 113 5.65 -3.54 -9.18
C TYR A 113 4.46 -4.22 -9.87
N ILE A 114 4.22 -3.91 -11.15
CA ILE A 114 3.13 -4.52 -11.94
C ILE A 114 3.55 -5.80 -12.67
N LYS A 115 4.85 -6.11 -12.73
CA LYS A 115 5.36 -7.28 -13.45
C LYS A 115 5.50 -8.47 -12.51
N VAL A 116 4.44 -9.24 -12.41
CA VAL A 116 4.37 -10.41 -11.53
C VAL A 116 5.33 -11.52 -12.00
N PRO A 117 6.13 -12.13 -11.09
CA PRO A 117 6.90 -13.34 -11.36
C PRO A 117 5.98 -14.50 -11.79
N LYS A 118 6.48 -15.38 -12.66
CA LYS A 118 5.67 -16.51 -13.19
C LYS A 118 5.38 -17.59 -12.16
N ASP A 119 6.22 -17.69 -11.16
CA ASP A 119 6.17 -18.63 -10.05
C ASP A 119 5.37 -18.10 -8.84
N ALA A 120 4.75 -16.93 -8.96
CA ALA A 120 4.00 -16.35 -7.88
C ALA A 120 2.72 -17.13 -7.57
N VAL A 121 2.55 -17.51 -6.30
CA VAL A 121 1.28 -18.03 -5.78
C VAL A 121 0.23 -16.94 -5.80
N THR A 122 -0.98 -17.25 -6.22
CA THR A 122 -2.06 -16.27 -6.30
C THR A 122 -2.94 -16.36 -5.06
N VAL A 123 -3.14 -15.24 -4.39
CA VAL A 123 -4.11 -15.07 -3.29
C VAL A 123 -5.14 -14.04 -3.72
N GLU A 124 -6.41 -14.37 -3.69
CA GLU A 124 -7.49 -13.41 -3.91
C GLU A 124 -7.92 -12.81 -2.57
N VAL A 125 -8.01 -11.48 -2.54
CA VAL A 125 -8.50 -10.70 -1.39
C VAL A 125 -9.83 -10.08 -1.76
N LEU A 126 -10.84 -10.31 -0.94
CA LEU A 126 -12.18 -9.74 -1.09
C LEU A 126 -12.44 -8.77 0.06
N ALA A 127 -12.57 -7.47 -0.28
CA ALA A 127 -12.93 -6.43 0.67
C ALA A 127 -14.44 -6.24 0.73
N TYR A 128 -14.95 -5.97 1.93
CA TYR A 128 -16.33 -5.61 2.20
C TYR A 128 -16.41 -4.65 3.40
N GLN A 129 -17.54 -4.04 3.62
CA GLN A 129 -17.77 -3.15 4.77
C GLN A 129 -18.17 -3.99 6.02
N TRP A 130 -17.27 -4.24 7.01
CA TRP A 130 -15.86 -3.79 7.02
C TRP A 130 -14.98 -4.96 7.41
N GLY A 131 -14.29 -5.54 6.44
CA GLY A 131 -13.42 -6.70 6.67
C GLY A 131 -12.75 -7.21 5.42
N TRP A 132 -11.98 -8.26 5.61
CA TRP A 132 -11.17 -8.91 4.59
C TRP A 132 -11.44 -10.41 4.60
N ASN A 133 -11.74 -10.98 3.44
CA ASN A 133 -11.75 -12.42 3.23
C ASN A 133 -10.67 -12.79 2.22
N TYR A 134 -10.11 -13.96 2.36
CA TYR A 134 -9.04 -14.43 1.48
C TYR A 134 -9.43 -15.75 0.84
N ARG A 135 -8.98 -15.95 -0.38
CA ARG A 135 -9.14 -17.19 -1.13
C ARG A 135 -7.80 -17.59 -1.72
N LEU A 136 -7.39 -18.81 -1.43
CA LEU A 136 -6.18 -19.41 -1.96
C LEU A 136 -6.55 -20.52 -2.94
N PRO A 137 -5.75 -20.78 -3.97
CA PRO A 137 -5.93 -21.96 -4.82
C PRO A 137 -5.73 -23.21 -3.95
N GLY A 138 -6.50 -24.24 -4.26
CA GLY A 138 -6.37 -25.54 -3.61
C GLY A 138 -5.15 -26.33 -4.11
N GLU A 139 -5.26 -27.66 -4.11
CA GLU A 139 -4.18 -28.56 -4.52
C GLU A 139 -3.77 -28.40 -5.98
N ASP A 140 -4.69 -27.97 -6.84
CA ASP A 140 -4.42 -27.77 -8.28
C ASP A 140 -3.67 -26.45 -8.61
N GLY A 141 -3.52 -25.54 -7.63
CA GLY A 141 -2.84 -24.27 -7.78
C GLY A 141 -3.57 -23.24 -8.65
N VAL A 142 -4.85 -23.46 -8.97
CA VAL A 142 -5.65 -22.64 -9.89
C VAL A 142 -6.93 -22.17 -9.22
N LEU A 143 -7.09 -20.85 -9.09
CA LEU A 143 -8.35 -20.29 -8.58
C LEU A 143 -9.52 -20.54 -9.53
N GLY A 144 -10.64 -21.03 -8.98
CA GLY A 144 -11.89 -21.24 -9.71
C GLY A 144 -12.49 -19.95 -10.25
N LYS A 145 -13.31 -20.07 -11.28
CA LYS A 145 -13.99 -18.95 -11.94
C LYS A 145 -15.07 -18.35 -11.03
N THR A 146 -15.20 -17.04 -11.07
CA THR A 146 -16.17 -16.28 -10.29
C THR A 146 -17.12 -15.49 -11.18
N ASN A 147 -18.32 -15.22 -10.69
CA ASN A 147 -19.29 -14.34 -11.34
C ASN A 147 -20.07 -13.58 -10.27
N ILE A 148 -20.18 -12.27 -10.44
CA ILE A 148 -20.92 -11.40 -9.51
C ILE A 148 -22.38 -11.83 -9.29
N ARG A 149 -23.00 -12.47 -10.29
CA ARG A 149 -24.39 -12.98 -10.19
C ARG A 149 -24.53 -14.20 -9.29
N ASN A 150 -23.43 -14.86 -8.94
CA ASN A 150 -23.40 -16.01 -8.06
C ASN A 150 -23.11 -15.63 -6.61
N ILE A 151 -22.89 -14.35 -6.34
CA ILE A 151 -22.62 -13.86 -4.97
C ILE A 151 -23.86 -14.08 -4.11
N SER A 152 -23.65 -14.72 -2.97
CA SER A 152 -24.64 -14.94 -1.90
C SER A 152 -23.91 -15.01 -0.56
N ASP A 153 -24.66 -15.06 0.54
CA ASP A 153 -24.10 -15.18 1.89
C ASP A 153 -23.21 -16.44 2.02
N ASP A 154 -23.61 -17.55 1.40
CA ASP A 154 -22.84 -18.80 1.39
C ASP A 154 -21.72 -18.83 0.32
N ASN A 155 -21.68 -17.86 -0.57
CA ASN A 155 -20.73 -17.80 -1.69
C ASN A 155 -20.30 -16.35 -1.97
N PRO A 156 -19.56 -15.70 -1.07
CA PRO A 156 -19.22 -14.29 -1.20
C PRO A 156 -18.30 -13.99 -2.40
N TYR A 157 -17.56 -14.97 -2.88
CA TYR A 157 -16.73 -14.85 -4.07
C TYR A 157 -17.47 -15.00 -5.38
N GLY A 158 -18.69 -15.54 -5.35
CA GLY A 158 -19.48 -15.84 -6.56
C GLY A 158 -18.88 -16.96 -7.40
N LEU A 159 -18.33 -17.99 -6.76
CA LEU A 159 -17.79 -19.18 -7.43
C LEU A 159 -18.87 -19.93 -8.21
N TYR A 160 -18.47 -20.54 -9.32
CA TYR A 160 -19.33 -21.48 -10.02
C TYR A 160 -19.31 -22.83 -9.30
N LEU A 161 -20.48 -23.30 -8.82
CA LEU A 161 -20.63 -24.56 -8.06
C LEU A 161 -20.16 -25.80 -8.82
N ASN A 162 -20.14 -25.74 -10.15
CA ASN A 162 -19.76 -26.85 -11.03
C ASN A 162 -18.34 -26.67 -11.62
N ASP A 163 -17.61 -25.63 -11.24
CA ASP A 163 -16.23 -25.47 -11.67
C ASP A 163 -15.33 -26.41 -10.88
N PRO A 164 -14.66 -27.36 -11.53
CA PRO A 164 -13.77 -28.28 -10.82
C PRO A 164 -12.60 -27.57 -10.13
N TYR A 165 -12.10 -26.48 -10.72
CA TYR A 165 -10.99 -25.70 -10.16
C TYR A 165 -11.36 -24.86 -8.93
N GLY A 166 -12.64 -24.58 -8.71
CA GLY A 166 -13.08 -23.77 -7.58
C GLY A 166 -13.55 -24.57 -6.36
N LYS A 167 -13.64 -25.89 -6.49
CA LYS A 167 -14.13 -26.75 -5.40
C LYS A 167 -13.11 -26.92 -4.29
N ASP A 168 -11.86 -27.03 -4.66
CA ASP A 168 -10.72 -27.17 -3.76
C ASP A 168 -10.14 -25.83 -3.30
N ASP A 169 -10.61 -24.68 -3.85
CA ASP A 169 -10.23 -23.34 -3.36
C ASP A 169 -10.43 -23.24 -1.85
N LEU A 170 -9.39 -22.82 -1.14
CA LEU A 170 -9.44 -22.62 0.30
C LEU A 170 -9.97 -21.23 0.64
N ILE A 171 -10.95 -21.17 1.52
CA ILE A 171 -11.62 -19.93 1.90
C ILE A 171 -11.29 -19.58 3.34
N VAL A 172 -10.65 -18.44 3.54
CA VAL A 172 -10.32 -17.88 4.85
C VAL A 172 -11.22 -16.68 5.09
N GLN A 173 -12.15 -16.80 6.04
CA GLN A 173 -13.13 -15.78 6.41
C GLN A 173 -12.90 -15.31 7.83
N ASP A 174 -12.93 -13.98 8.04
CA ASP A 174 -12.82 -13.35 9.35
C ASP A 174 -11.61 -13.84 10.17
N ALA A 175 -10.52 -14.20 9.49
CA ALA A 175 -9.31 -14.76 10.09
C ALA A 175 -8.06 -14.19 9.42
N ASP A 176 -6.92 -14.40 10.07
CA ASP A 176 -5.64 -13.92 9.60
C ASP A 176 -5.17 -14.72 8.37
N LEU A 177 -4.59 -14.00 7.41
CA LEU A 177 -3.95 -14.60 6.25
C LEU A 177 -2.53 -15.01 6.62
N HIS A 178 -2.12 -16.22 6.28
CA HIS A 178 -0.73 -16.64 6.38
C HIS A 178 -0.06 -16.67 5.01
N LEU A 179 1.21 -16.30 4.98
CA LEU A 179 2.07 -16.33 3.80
C LEU A 179 3.36 -17.07 4.13
N GLN A 180 3.87 -17.80 3.16
CA GLN A 180 5.15 -18.46 3.30
C GLN A 180 6.29 -17.47 3.07
N LEU A 181 7.32 -17.52 3.93
CA LEU A 181 8.56 -16.75 3.79
C LEU A 181 9.23 -17.03 2.45
N ASP A 182 9.80 -15.98 1.82
CA ASP A 182 10.58 -16.03 0.56
C ASP A 182 9.81 -16.58 -0.66
N VAL A 183 8.49 -16.72 -0.59
CA VAL A 183 7.65 -17.13 -1.71
C VAL A 183 7.00 -15.89 -2.37
N ASN A 184 7.05 -15.84 -3.71
CA ASN A 184 6.39 -14.78 -4.47
C ASN A 184 4.87 -14.93 -4.37
N VAL A 185 4.18 -13.88 -3.93
CA VAL A 185 2.73 -13.86 -3.78
C VAL A 185 2.13 -12.76 -4.65
N LYS A 186 1.18 -13.12 -5.50
CA LYS A 186 0.34 -12.19 -6.25
C LYS A 186 -1.00 -12.04 -5.55
N PHE A 187 -1.33 -10.85 -5.11
CA PHE A 187 -2.64 -10.51 -4.61
C PHE A 187 -3.57 -10.10 -5.76
N LEU A 188 -4.69 -10.80 -5.91
CA LEU A 188 -5.82 -10.36 -6.73
C LEU A 188 -6.82 -9.66 -5.81
N LEU A 189 -7.11 -8.41 -6.08
CA LEU A 189 -7.86 -7.53 -5.19
C LEU A 189 -9.23 -7.21 -5.76
N ARG A 190 -10.28 -7.51 -4.99
CA ARG A 190 -11.68 -7.27 -5.35
C ARG A 190 -12.44 -6.63 -4.20
N SER A 191 -13.42 -5.81 -4.54
CA SER A 191 -14.40 -5.28 -3.59
C SER A 191 -15.81 -5.66 -4.02
N ILE A 192 -16.68 -5.99 -3.05
CA ILE A 192 -18.09 -6.29 -3.31
C ILE A 192 -19.02 -5.09 -3.18
N ASP A 193 -18.60 -4.03 -2.51
CA ASP A 193 -19.45 -2.90 -2.13
C ASP A 193 -18.92 -1.54 -2.55
N VAL A 194 -17.92 -1.00 -1.84
CA VAL A 194 -17.36 0.33 -2.05
C VAL A 194 -15.87 0.28 -2.36
N LEU A 195 -15.25 1.43 -2.57
CA LEU A 195 -13.82 1.54 -2.74
C LEU A 195 -13.09 1.25 -1.42
N HIS A 196 -12.12 0.34 -1.45
CA HIS A 196 -11.18 0.05 -0.37
C HIS A 196 -9.74 0.13 -0.90
N ASN A 197 -8.76 0.04 -0.03
CA ASN A 197 -7.37 -0.09 -0.43
C ASN A 197 -6.67 -1.09 0.50
N PHE A 198 -6.08 -2.13 -0.07
CA PHE A 198 -5.34 -3.15 0.67
C PHE A 198 -3.91 -2.69 0.86
N TYR A 199 -3.56 -2.32 2.08
CA TYR A 199 -2.28 -1.71 2.43
C TYR A 199 -1.61 -2.43 3.59
N VAL A 200 -0.37 -2.86 3.38
CA VAL A 200 0.52 -3.38 4.42
C VAL A 200 1.77 -2.50 4.46
N PRO A 201 1.91 -1.65 5.49
CA PRO A 201 3.02 -0.68 5.58
C PRO A 201 4.41 -1.30 5.45
N GLU A 202 4.65 -2.42 6.14
CA GLU A 202 5.93 -3.13 6.16
C GLU A 202 6.25 -3.79 4.81
N PHE A 203 5.25 -4.05 3.98
CA PHE A 203 5.47 -4.57 2.63
C PHE A 203 5.69 -3.47 1.59
N ARG A 204 5.51 -2.19 1.94
CA ARG A 204 5.55 -1.02 1.02
C ARG A 204 4.58 -1.15 -0.16
N ALA A 205 3.55 -1.96 0.01
CA ALA A 205 2.63 -2.30 -1.05
C ALA A 205 1.20 -1.92 -0.69
N LYS A 206 0.55 -1.22 -1.60
CA LYS A 206 -0.88 -0.93 -1.52
C LYS A 206 -1.49 -0.82 -2.92
N MET A 207 -2.78 -1.17 -3.02
CA MET A 207 -3.54 -1.03 -4.26
C MET A 207 -5.02 -0.88 -3.96
N ASP A 208 -5.68 -0.02 -4.74
CA ASP A 208 -7.12 0.19 -4.65
C ASP A 208 -7.89 -1.05 -5.06
N MET A 209 -8.98 -1.31 -4.34
CA MET A 209 -9.94 -2.38 -4.57
C MET A 209 -11.25 -1.73 -5.04
N VAL A 210 -11.42 -1.68 -6.36
CA VAL A 210 -12.53 -0.96 -7.00
C VAL A 210 -13.66 -1.93 -7.33
N PRO A 211 -14.91 -1.69 -6.88
CA PRO A 211 -16.04 -2.55 -7.25
C PRO A 211 -16.14 -2.75 -8.76
N GLY A 212 -16.28 -4.01 -9.17
CA GLY A 212 -16.37 -4.38 -10.59
C GLY A 212 -15.04 -4.48 -11.34
N LEU A 213 -13.92 -4.18 -10.70
CA LEU A 213 -12.57 -4.38 -11.26
C LEU A 213 -11.79 -5.38 -10.43
N VAL A 214 -10.81 -6.03 -11.07
CA VAL A 214 -9.79 -6.84 -10.39
C VAL A 214 -8.47 -6.11 -10.54
N THR A 215 -7.95 -5.60 -9.44
CA THR A 215 -6.62 -4.99 -9.38
C THR A 215 -5.63 -5.99 -8.80
N TYR A 216 -4.34 -5.72 -8.86
CA TYR A 216 -3.33 -6.62 -8.33
C TYR A 216 -2.02 -5.92 -8.03
N TYR A 217 -1.26 -6.52 -7.14
CA TYR A 217 0.16 -6.31 -6.97
C TYR A 217 0.82 -7.61 -6.48
N TRP A 218 2.13 -7.62 -6.35
CA TRP A 218 2.85 -8.79 -5.84
C TRP A 218 3.93 -8.39 -4.85
N ILE A 219 4.27 -9.30 -3.98
CA ILE A 219 5.37 -9.18 -3.01
C ILE A 219 6.10 -10.49 -2.86
N THR A 220 7.31 -10.42 -2.28
CA THR A 220 7.98 -11.54 -1.65
C THR A 220 8.19 -11.17 -0.19
N PRO A 221 7.51 -11.83 0.77
CA PRO A 221 7.79 -11.62 2.19
C PRO A 221 9.23 -12.02 2.52
N THR A 222 9.96 -11.19 3.26
CA THR A 222 11.40 -11.40 3.54
C THR A 222 11.71 -11.53 5.02
N LYS A 223 10.70 -11.45 5.88
CA LYS A 223 10.83 -11.61 7.34
C LYS A 223 9.58 -12.23 7.90
N THR A 224 9.76 -13.20 8.81
CA THR A 224 8.67 -13.75 9.60
C THR A 224 8.13 -12.74 10.59
N GLY A 225 6.84 -12.86 10.94
CA GLY A 225 6.16 -11.99 11.89
C GLY A 225 4.73 -11.69 11.49
N GLU A 226 4.05 -10.90 12.30
CA GLU A 226 2.67 -10.44 12.08
C GLU A 226 2.69 -9.00 11.57
N TYR A 227 1.91 -8.72 10.54
CA TYR A 227 1.85 -7.43 9.85
C TYR A 227 0.40 -6.96 9.73
N GLU A 228 0.15 -5.71 10.09
CA GLU A 228 -1.18 -5.14 9.98
C GLU A 228 -1.57 -4.86 8.53
N VAL A 229 -2.78 -5.28 8.19
CA VAL A 229 -3.47 -4.89 6.96
C VAL A 229 -4.40 -3.73 7.27
N LEU A 230 -4.24 -2.63 6.57
CA LEU A 230 -5.02 -1.42 6.76
C LEU A 230 -5.85 -1.11 5.52
N CYS A 231 -7.06 -0.63 5.70
CA CYS A 231 -7.79 0.01 4.63
C CYS A 231 -7.27 1.45 4.46
N ALA A 232 -6.64 1.75 3.32
CA ALA A 232 -6.06 3.08 3.05
C ALA A 232 -6.92 3.94 2.10
N GLU A 233 -8.22 3.59 1.92
CA GLU A 233 -9.20 4.38 1.16
C GLU A 233 -10.52 4.49 1.95
N LEU A 234 -11.10 5.70 2.03
CA LEU A 234 -12.30 5.94 2.83
C LEU A 234 -13.48 5.09 2.34
N CYS A 235 -13.85 4.09 3.16
CA CYS A 235 -14.88 3.10 2.83
C CYS A 235 -16.14 3.15 3.72
N GLY A 236 -16.31 4.19 4.51
CA GLY A 236 -17.50 4.38 5.34
C GLY A 236 -17.20 4.60 6.82
N ILE A 237 -18.23 4.42 7.67
CA ILE A 237 -18.20 4.83 9.08
C ILE A 237 -17.16 4.04 9.92
N ALA A 238 -16.93 2.77 9.61
CA ALA A 238 -15.96 1.95 10.32
C ALA A 238 -14.61 1.80 9.56
N HIS A 239 -14.32 2.72 8.63
CA HIS A 239 -13.06 2.72 7.89
C HIS A 239 -11.81 2.60 8.79
N TYR A 240 -11.78 3.32 9.91
CA TYR A 240 -10.68 3.31 10.88
C TYR A 240 -10.48 1.96 11.59
N ALA A 241 -11.51 1.12 11.61
CA ALA A 241 -11.52 -0.18 12.29
C ALA A 241 -11.36 -1.36 11.32
N MET A 242 -11.26 -1.09 10.00
CA MET A 242 -11.05 -2.12 8.99
C MET A 242 -9.58 -2.53 8.95
N ILE A 243 -9.21 -3.39 9.90
CA ILE A 243 -7.86 -3.90 10.12
C ILE A 243 -7.89 -5.43 9.93
N GLY A 244 -6.80 -5.99 9.41
CA GLY A 244 -6.54 -7.42 9.34
C GLY A 244 -5.09 -7.71 9.72
N ILE A 245 -4.75 -8.98 9.81
CA ILE A 245 -3.37 -9.43 10.07
C ILE A 245 -2.92 -10.34 8.93
N ILE A 246 -1.67 -10.18 8.53
CA ILE A 246 -0.93 -11.15 7.72
C ILE A 246 0.21 -11.69 8.56
N SER A 247 0.22 -13.02 8.77
CA SER A 247 1.33 -13.73 9.38
C SER A 247 2.26 -14.25 8.29
N VAL A 248 3.55 -13.96 8.41
CA VAL A 248 4.57 -14.56 7.54
C VAL A 248 5.28 -15.64 8.31
N ASP A 249 5.20 -16.87 7.81
CA ASP A 249 5.67 -18.06 8.48
C ASP A 249 6.79 -18.77 7.71
N GLU A 250 7.60 -19.51 8.43
CA GLU A 250 8.43 -20.56 7.85
C GLU A 250 7.57 -21.66 7.20
N GLU A 251 8.12 -22.39 6.27
CA GLU A 251 7.45 -23.39 5.44
C GLU A 251 6.57 -24.37 6.25
N GLU A 252 7.10 -24.93 7.33
CA GLU A 252 6.37 -25.92 8.17
C GLU A 252 5.11 -25.31 8.80
N ASN A 253 5.23 -24.11 9.37
CA ASN A 253 4.11 -23.44 10.03
C ASN A 253 3.05 -23.00 9.02
N TYR A 254 3.48 -22.52 7.85
CA TYR A 254 2.56 -22.15 6.76
C TYR A 254 1.72 -23.35 6.31
N PHE A 255 2.34 -24.51 6.05
CA PHE A 255 1.59 -25.69 5.62
C PHE A 255 0.70 -26.25 6.74
N ASN A 256 1.13 -26.23 8.01
CA ASN A 256 0.29 -26.59 9.14
C ASN A 256 -0.96 -25.69 9.27
N TRP A 257 -0.86 -24.41 8.96
CA TRP A 257 -2.00 -23.51 8.90
C TRP A 257 -2.88 -23.79 7.68
N LEU A 258 -2.26 -24.02 6.51
CA LEU A 258 -2.97 -24.26 5.25
C LEU A 258 -3.85 -25.51 5.33
N ASP A 259 -3.35 -26.58 5.95
CA ASP A 259 -4.06 -27.86 6.14
C ASP A 259 -5.32 -27.72 7.04
N GLN A 260 -5.40 -26.66 7.82
CA GLN A 260 -6.56 -26.37 8.69
C GLN A 260 -7.66 -25.60 7.96
N GLN A 261 -7.38 -25.06 6.76
CA GLN A 261 -8.35 -24.27 6.02
C GLN A 261 -9.35 -25.18 5.30
N MET A 262 -10.60 -24.74 5.27
CA MET A 262 -11.66 -25.48 4.59
C MET A 262 -11.73 -25.12 3.10
N SER A 263 -11.89 -26.15 2.27
CA SER A 263 -12.20 -25.94 0.87
C SER A 263 -13.65 -25.44 0.67
N PHE A 264 -13.90 -24.79 -0.46
CA PHE A 264 -15.24 -24.33 -0.80
C PHE A 264 -16.25 -25.47 -0.83
N GLU A 265 -15.87 -26.66 -1.31
CA GLU A 265 -16.74 -27.84 -1.28
C GLU A 265 -17.09 -28.28 0.14
N GLN A 266 -16.14 -28.24 1.07
CA GLN A 266 -16.36 -28.56 2.49
C GLN A 266 -17.31 -27.56 3.15
N ILE A 267 -17.15 -26.27 2.89
CA ILE A 267 -18.03 -25.20 3.40
C ILE A 267 -19.46 -25.41 2.91
N LEU A 268 -19.63 -25.67 1.60
CA LEU A 268 -20.96 -25.95 1.05
C LEU A 268 -21.62 -27.19 1.65
N ALA A 269 -20.84 -28.25 1.94
CA ALA A 269 -21.34 -29.44 2.61
C ALA A 269 -21.78 -29.16 4.03
N GLN A 270 -21.01 -28.39 4.79
CA GLN A 270 -21.33 -27.98 6.17
C GLN A 270 -22.60 -27.14 6.20
N ASN A 271 -22.74 -26.12 5.36
CA ASN A 271 -23.93 -25.27 5.29
C ASN A 271 -25.19 -26.05 4.95
N LYS A 272 -25.12 -27.06 4.06
CA LYS A 272 -26.26 -27.94 3.78
C LYS A 272 -26.72 -28.75 5.00
N ILE A 273 -25.76 -29.21 5.80
CA ILE A 273 -26.08 -29.97 7.03
C ILE A 273 -26.75 -29.05 8.07
N GLU A 274 -26.19 -27.87 8.27
CA GLU A 274 -26.70 -26.87 9.22
C GLU A 274 -28.12 -26.43 8.86
N ASN A 275 -28.35 -26.06 7.61
CA ASN A 275 -29.70 -25.71 7.12
C ASN A 275 -30.70 -26.85 7.29
N LYS A 276 -30.30 -28.12 7.11
CA LYS A 276 -31.16 -29.27 7.35
C LYS A 276 -31.51 -29.45 8.84
N ILE A 277 -30.55 -29.21 9.73
CA ILE A 277 -30.78 -29.26 11.19
C ILE A 277 -31.78 -28.19 11.63
N ILE A 278 -31.58 -26.93 11.15
CA ILE A 278 -32.49 -25.81 11.44
C ILE A 278 -33.92 -26.16 11.03
N GLN A 279 -34.14 -26.64 9.82
CA GLN A 279 -35.46 -27.07 9.33
C GLN A 279 -36.10 -28.18 10.18
N LEU A 280 -35.28 -29.12 10.69
CA LEU A 280 -35.80 -30.20 11.58
C LEU A 280 -36.18 -29.70 12.96
N VAL A 281 -35.47 -28.70 13.49
CA VAL A 281 -35.79 -28.06 14.78
C VAL A 281 -37.05 -27.23 14.66
N GLU A 282 -37.23 -26.47 13.59
CA GLU A 282 -38.42 -25.66 13.33
C GLU A 282 -39.71 -26.52 13.17
N LYS A 283 -39.58 -27.68 12.54
CA LYS A 283 -40.71 -28.62 12.39
C LYS A 283 -41.13 -29.30 13.70
N LYS A 284 -40.31 -29.23 14.74
CA LYS A 284 -40.64 -29.83 16.08
C LYS A 284 -41.23 -28.82 17.08
N LYS A 285 -41.26 -27.53 16.72
CA LYS A 285 -41.95 -26.46 17.43
C LYS A 285 -43.39 -26.29 16.89
#